data_b7531a90f7ed1593c7de6c1a3eb59f63
#
_entry.id   b7531a90f7ed1593c7de6c1a3eb59f63
#
_cell.length_a   1.000
_cell.length_b   1.000
_cell.length_c   1.000
_cell.angle_alpha   90.00
_cell.angle_beta   90.00
_cell.angle_gamma   90.00
#
_symmetry.space_group_name_H-M   'P 1'
#
loop_
_entity.id
_entity.type
_entity.pdbx_description
1 polymer ?
#
loop_
_entity_poly.entity_id
_entity_poly.type
_entity_poly.pdbx_seq_one_letter_code
_entity_poly.pdbx_strand_id
1 'polypeptide(L)'
;MGGLISILHTAAHPETVAGIVLIDPALPVGLASRPDPRVAGMFGLYAVPAVGRTVVARRRSSGSAEELALSLLRLCCADPSRVPRAIVEQHLELARERNDYPDVDAELIVAARSLLWVLARRRLLASMLYDVTVPVLLLHGDRDRLVPIASARVAAAANPTWCFEVATGVGHVPQLEVPKWTLSQIHGWLKTDGLVAAYAASPERRHI
;
A
#
# COMPACT_ATOMS: atom_id res chain seq x y z
N MET A 1 -0.88 -1.68 3.22
CA MET A 1 -2.04 -1.83 4.14
C MET A 1 -3.24 -1.01 3.68
N GLY A 2 -3.12 0.32 3.47
CA GLY A 2 -4.23 1.19 3.07
C GLY A 2 -5.03 0.66 1.88
N GLY A 3 -4.37 0.23 0.80
CA GLY A 3 -5.08 -0.34 -0.36
C GLY A 3 -5.93 -1.57 -0.04
N LEU A 4 -5.51 -2.43 0.90
CA LEU A 4 -6.34 -3.54 1.35
C LEU A 4 -7.57 -3.06 2.13
N ILE A 5 -7.42 -2.05 2.99
CA ILE A 5 -8.55 -1.45 3.72
C ILE A 5 -9.54 -0.85 2.73
N SER A 6 -9.06 -0.13 1.71
CA SER A 6 -9.91 0.44 0.65
C SER A 6 -10.69 -0.64 -0.10
N ILE A 7 -10.05 -1.77 -0.44
CA ILE A 7 -10.72 -2.92 -1.08
C ILE A 7 -11.80 -3.48 -0.19
N LEU A 8 -11.49 -3.76 1.08
CA LEU A 8 -12.46 -4.32 2.04
C LEU A 8 -13.65 -3.38 2.27
N HIS A 9 -13.39 -2.08 2.40
CA HIS A 9 -14.44 -1.07 2.55
C HIS A 9 -15.33 -1.01 1.30
N THR A 10 -14.72 -0.94 0.12
CA THR A 10 -15.45 -0.84 -1.15
C THR A 10 -16.31 -2.09 -1.43
N ALA A 11 -15.80 -3.29 -1.12
CA ALA A 11 -16.56 -4.52 -1.25
C ALA A 11 -17.77 -4.59 -0.28
N ALA A 12 -17.63 -4.01 0.92
CA ALA A 12 -18.69 -4.01 1.93
C ALA A 12 -19.71 -2.87 1.73
N HIS A 13 -19.26 -1.72 1.20
CA HIS A 13 -20.02 -0.48 1.11
C HIS A 13 -19.80 0.23 -0.24
N PRO A 14 -20.09 -0.44 -1.38
CA PRO A 14 -19.85 0.13 -2.71
C PRO A 14 -20.61 1.44 -2.95
N GLU A 15 -21.76 1.64 -2.31
CA GLU A 15 -22.57 2.84 -2.41
C GLU A 15 -21.88 4.11 -1.86
N THR A 16 -20.87 3.95 -1.02
CA THR A 16 -20.12 5.08 -0.42
C THR A 16 -18.88 5.48 -1.23
N VAL A 17 -18.56 4.74 -2.31
CA VAL A 17 -17.29 4.87 -3.04
C VAL A 17 -17.57 5.09 -4.52
N ALA A 18 -17.14 6.22 -5.06
CA ALA A 18 -17.25 6.53 -6.48
C ALA A 18 -16.22 5.79 -7.35
N GLY A 19 -15.07 5.47 -6.78
CA GLY A 19 -13.95 4.75 -7.42
C GLY A 19 -12.75 4.72 -6.50
N ILE A 20 -11.80 3.81 -6.76
CA ILE A 20 -10.59 3.66 -5.92
C ILE A 20 -9.31 3.72 -6.74
N VAL A 21 -8.30 4.38 -6.18
CA VAL A 21 -6.92 4.33 -6.67
C VAL A 21 -6.10 3.48 -5.71
N LEU A 22 -5.58 2.38 -6.20
CA LEU A 22 -4.76 1.44 -5.46
C LEU A 22 -3.31 1.59 -5.90
N ILE A 23 -2.43 1.98 -4.99
CA ILE A 23 -0.99 2.12 -5.25
C ILE A 23 -0.27 1.05 -4.45
N ASP A 24 0.37 0.11 -5.14
CA ASP A 24 1.10 -1.02 -4.56
C ASP A 24 0.32 -1.71 -3.41
N PRO A 25 -0.96 -2.08 -3.63
CA PRO A 25 -1.78 -2.65 -2.58
C PRO A 25 -1.28 -4.02 -2.15
N ALA A 26 -1.42 -4.34 -0.87
CA ALA A 26 -1.19 -5.69 -0.37
C ALA A 26 -2.28 -6.63 -0.92
N LEU A 27 -1.93 -7.40 -1.95
CA LEU A 27 -2.79 -8.37 -2.62
C LEU A 27 -2.34 -9.80 -2.33
N PRO A 28 -3.24 -10.80 -2.46
CA PRO A 28 -2.87 -12.19 -2.25
C PRO A 28 -1.78 -12.62 -3.22
N VAL A 29 -0.69 -13.15 -2.68
CA VAL A 29 0.41 -13.68 -3.48
C VAL A 29 -0.04 -15.00 -4.11
N GLY A 30 0.04 -15.09 -5.44
CA GLY A 30 -0.21 -16.33 -6.15
C GLY A 30 0.82 -17.41 -5.80
N LEU A 31 0.51 -18.69 -6.06
CA LEU A 31 1.42 -19.82 -5.78
C LEU A 31 2.77 -19.70 -6.49
N ALA A 32 2.82 -19.01 -7.63
CA ALA A 32 4.04 -18.81 -8.42
C ALA A 32 4.86 -17.57 -7.99
N SER A 33 4.35 -16.73 -7.11
CA SER A 33 5.01 -15.50 -6.67
C SER A 33 5.56 -15.67 -5.26
N ARG A 34 6.87 -15.46 -5.10
CA ARG A 34 7.54 -15.47 -3.81
C ARG A 34 7.85 -14.03 -3.39
N PRO A 35 7.44 -13.61 -2.18
CA PRO A 35 7.89 -12.32 -1.64
C PRO A 35 9.41 -12.35 -1.42
N ASP A 36 10.04 -11.18 -1.37
CA ASP A 36 11.46 -11.08 -0.99
C ASP A 36 11.67 -11.81 0.35
N PRO A 37 12.67 -12.72 0.45
CA PRO A 37 12.89 -13.51 1.66
C PRO A 37 13.12 -12.67 2.93
N ARG A 38 13.72 -11.46 2.79
CA ARG A 38 13.95 -10.54 3.90
C ARG A 38 12.63 -9.96 4.40
N VAL A 39 11.77 -9.58 3.47
CA VAL A 39 10.42 -9.06 3.76
C VAL A 39 9.58 -10.16 4.38
N ALA A 40 9.58 -11.36 3.80
CA ALA A 40 8.85 -12.52 4.34
C ALA A 40 9.33 -12.86 5.77
N GLY A 41 10.65 -12.84 6.00
CA GLY A 41 11.22 -13.06 7.32
C GLY A 41 10.80 -11.99 8.34
N MET A 42 10.84 -10.72 7.94
CA MET A 42 10.43 -9.60 8.79
C MET A 42 8.93 -9.71 9.20
N PHE A 43 8.05 -9.94 8.23
CA PHE A 43 6.63 -10.12 8.53
C PHE A 43 6.35 -11.41 9.30
N GLY A 44 7.10 -12.49 9.04
CA GLY A 44 7.03 -13.73 9.81
C GLY A 44 7.36 -13.51 11.29
N LEU A 45 8.37 -12.70 11.61
CA LEU A 45 8.69 -12.33 12.99
C LEU A 45 7.57 -11.53 13.66
N TYR A 46 6.91 -10.62 12.93
CA TYR A 46 5.76 -9.87 13.45
C TYR A 46 4.52 -10.76 13.66
N ALA A 47 4.40 -11.88 12.94
CA ALA A 47 3.30 -12.81 13.13
C ALA A 47 3.29 -13.45 14.54
N VAL A 48 4.46 -13.59 15.19
CA VAL A 48 4.63 -14.14 16.53
C VAL A 48 4.66 -13.00 17.56
N PRO A 49 3.63 -12.83 18.43
CA PRO A 49 3.47 -11.65 19.27
C PRO A 49 4.64 -11.32 20.19
N ALA A 50 5.21 -12.32 20.86
CA ALA A 50 6.33 -12.14 21.79
C ALA A 50 7.62 -11.78 21.04
N VAL A 51 7.87 -12.45 19.90
CA VAL A 51 9.04 -12.22 19.06
C VAL A 51 8.95 -10.85 18.38
N GLY A 52 7.77 -10.50 17.84
CA GLY A 52 7.55 -9.22 17.17
C GLY A 52 7.86 -8.05 18.08
N ARG A 53 7.35 -8.06 19.33
CA ARG A 53 7.65 -7.02 20.34
C ARG A 53 9.15 -6.90 20.61
N THR A 54 9.82 -8.01 20.81
CA THR A 54 11.27 -8.03 21.08
C THR A 54 12.07 -7.49 19.90
N VAL A 55 11.70 -7.85 18.67
CA VAL A 55 12.37 -7.38 17.45
C VAL A 55 12.18 -5.89 17.26
N VAL A 56 10.96 -5.37 17.43
CA VAL A 56 10.70 -3.93 17.29
C VAL A 56 11.39 -3.14 18.39
N ALA A 57 11.33 -3.58 19.65
CA ALA A 57 12.03 -2.95 20.77
C ALA A 57 13.57 -2.93 20.54
N ARG A 58 14.16 -4.04 20.06
CA ARG A 58 15.59 -4.07 19.70
C ARG A 58 15.92 -3.11 18.57
N ARG A 59 15.11 -3.04 17.52
CA ARG A 59 15.35 -2.09 16.43
C ARG A 59 15.33 -0.66 16.91
N ARG A 60 14.41 -0.33 17.81
CA ARG A 60 14.29 1.01 18.39
C ARG A 60 15.48 1.37 19.30
N SER A 61 16.00 0.39 20.05
CA SER A 61 17.17 0.60 20.94
C SER A 61 18.52 0.56 20.23
N SER A 62 18.60 0.00 19.02
CA SER A 62 19.88 -0.22 18.31
C SER A 62 20.20 0.83 17.23
N GLY A 63 19.32 1.81 16.98
CA GLY A 63 19.50 2.83 15.95
C GLY A 63 18.68 4.08 16.22
N SER A 64 18.99 5.16 15.51
CA SER A 64 18.18 6.37 15.56
C SER A 64 16.88 6.21 14.77
N ALA A 65 15.87 7.03 15.09
CA ALA A 65 14.63 7.11 14.31
C ALA A 65 14.90 7.42 12.84
N GLU A 66 15.93 8.24 12.58
CA GLU A 66 16.38 8.60 11.24
C GLU A 66 16.96 7.41 10.48
N GLU A 67 17.80 6.60 11.10
CA GLU A 67 18.39 5.40 10.49
C GLU A 67 17.30 4.40 10.11
N LEU A 68 16.29 4.24 10.97
CA LEU A 68 15.13 3.41 10.70
C LEU A 68 14.33 3.95 9.51
N ALA A 69 14.01 5.24 9.47
CA ALA A 69 13.28 5.88 8.39
C ALA A 69 14.03 5.75 7.05
N LEU A 70 15.35 5.99 7.02
CA LEU A 70 16.17 5.82 5.83
C LEU A 70 16.22 4.34 5.38
N SER A 71 16.27 3.40 6.32
CA SER A 71 16.24 1.98 5.99
C SER A 71 14.91 1.55 5.37
N LEU A 72 13.79 2.12 5.83
CA LEU A 72 12.46 1.91 5.25
C LEU A 72 12.35 2.51 3.85
N LEU A 73 12.86 3.71 3.62
CA LEU A 73 12.93 4.30 2.29
C LEU A 73 13.73 3.42 1.32
N ARG A 74 14.90 2.89 1.74
CA ARG A 74 15.70 1.97 0.93
C ARG A 74 14.98 0.64 0.66
N LEU A 75 14.12 0.19 1.56
CA LEU A 75 13.30 -1.01 1.35
C LEU A 75 12.16 -0.74 0.37
N CYS A 76 11.48 0.38 0.52
CA CYS A 76 10.30 0.74 -0.28
C CYS A 76 10.65 1.24 -1.67
N CYS A 77 11.75 1.99 -1.84
CA CYS A 77 12.15 2.55 -3.12
C CYS A 77 13.06 1.60 -3.89
N ALA A 78 12.90 1.54 -5.21
CA ALA A 78 13.88 0.94 -6.10
C ALA A 78 15.13 1.81 -6.20
N ASP A 79 14.92 3.13 -6.24
CA ASP A 79 15.96 4.16 -6.25
C ASP A 79 15.58 5.30 -5.30
N PRO A 80 16.06 5.28 -4.03
CA PRO A 80 15.76 6.32 -3.04
C PRO A 80 16.25 7.73 -3.45
N SER A 81 17.20 7.84 -4.38
CA SER A 81 17.72 9.13 -4.83
C SER A 81 16.70 9.95 -5.62
N ARG A 82 15.65 9.29 -6.13
CA ARG A 82 14.52 9.95 -6.82
C ARG A 82 13.59 10.69 -5.86
N VAL A 83 13.63 10.35 -4.57
CA VAL A 83 12.75 10.99 -3.58
C VAL A 83 13.33 12.38 -3.26
N PRO A 84 12.55 13.46 -3.43
CA PRO A 84 13.02 14.81 -3.15
C PRO A 84 13.51 14.95 -1.72
N ARG A 85 14.65 15.63 -1.53
CA ARG A 85 15.28 15.81 -0.22
C ARG A 85 14.31 16.38 0.82
N ALA A 86 13.48 17.36 0.46
CA ALA A 86 12.48 17.92 1.35
C ALA A 86 11.48 16.87 1.86
N ILE A 87 11.10 15.90 1.03
CA ILE A 87 10.21 14.79 1.42
C ILE A 87 10.95 13.85 2.38
N VAL A 88 12.22 13.56 2.13
CA VAL A 88 13.05 12.75 3.04
C VAL A 88 13.15 13.44 4.41
N GLU A 89 13.41 14.74 4.45
CA GLU A 89 13.49 15.54 5.69
C GLU A 89 12.18 15.50 6.48
N GLN A 90 11.03 15.65 5.81
CA GLN A 90 9.70 15.50 6.44
C GLN A 90 9.48 14.10 7.04
N HIS A 91 9.93 13.04 6.35
CA HIS A 91 9.85 11.67 6.88
C HIS A 91 10.75 11.46 8.10
N LEU A 92 11.92 12.10 8.13
CA LEU A 92 12.81 12.05 9.29
C LEU A 92 12.22 12.80 10.49
N GLU A 93 11.59 13.94 10.27
CA GLU A 93 10.87 14.69 11.31
C GLU A 93 9.73 13.87 11.90
N LEU A 94 8.87 13.31 11.03
CA LEU A 94 7.79 12.41 11.45
C LEU A 94 8.32 11.19 12.22
N ALA A 95 9.48 10.65 11.85
CA ALA A 95 10.07 9.53 12.56
C ALA A 95 10.54 9.92 13.98
N ARG A 96 11.04 11.15 14.17
CA ARG A 96 11.39 11.69 15.49
C ARG A 96 10.16 11.86 16.35
N GLU A 97 9.11 12.52 15.83
CA GLU A 97 7.85 12.70 16.53
C GLU A 97 7.24 11.37 16.97
N ARG A 98 7.23 10.38 16.06
CA ARG A 98 6.69 9.03 16.37
C ARG A 98 7.44 8.33 17.48
N ASN A 99 8.70 8.68 17.69
CA ASN A 99 9.51 8.09 18.76
C ASN A 99 9.00 8.46 20.17
N ASP A 100 8.24 9.53 20.28
CA ASP A 100 7.65 10.00 21.54
C ASP A 100 6.34 9.26 21.90
N TYR A 101 5.79 8.46 20.96
CA TYR A 101 4.55 7.69 21.22
C TYR A 101 4.90 6.26 21.64
N PRO A 102 4.57 5.86 22.88
CA PRO A 102 4.98 4.55 23.43
C PRO A 102 4.30 3.36 22.77
N ASP A 103 3.07 3.53 22.26
CA ASP A 103 2.25 2.43 21.75
C ASP A 103 2.38 2.14 20.26
N VAL A 104 3.10 2.99 19.50
CA VAL A 104 3.26 2.86 18.03
C VAL A 104 3.78 1.47 17.63
N ASP A 105 4.70 0.91 18.41
CA ASP A 105 5.29 -0.39 18.12
C ASP A 105 4.29 -1.54 18.33
N ALA A 106 3.47 -1.45 19.35
CA ALA A 106 2.42 -2.44 19.63
C ALA A 106 1.33 -2.39 18.55
N GLU A 107 0.92 -1.19 18.16
CA GLU A 107 -0.05 -0.95 17.08
C GLU A 107 0.46 -1.46 15.73
N LEU A 108 1.73 -1.25 15.41
CA LEU A 108 2.36 -1.77 14.19
C LEU A 108 2.28 -3.30 14.13
N ILE A 109 2.56 -3.98 15.25
CA ILE A 109 2.50 -5.44 15.33
C ILE A 109 1.07 -5.93 15.15
N VAL A 110 0.09 -5.30 15.80
CA VAL A 110 -1.32 -5.64 15.65
C VAL A 110 -1.77 -5.46 14.21
N ALA A 111 -1.42 -4.33 13.59
CA ALA A 111 -1.75 -4.03 12.20
C ALA A 111 -1.09 -5.02 11.22
N ALA A 112 0.20 -5.35 11.41
CA ALA A 112 0.90 -6.33 10.58
C ALA A 112 0.29 -7.73 10.68
N ARG A 113 -0.07 -8.16 11.88
CA ARG A 113 -0.74 -9.46 12.11
C ARG A 113 -2.12 -9.51 11.47
N SER A 114 -2.91 -8.44 11.62
CA SER A 114 -4.22 -8.32 10.98
C SER A 114 -4.10 -8.41 9.46
N LEU A 115 -3.12 -7.71 8.88
CA LEU A 115 -2.82 -7.78 7.46
C LEU A 115 -2.48 -9.21 7.01
N LEU A 116 -1.56 -9.87 7.70
CA LEU A 116 -1.14 -11.25 7.40
C LEU A 116 -2.31 -12.24 7.52
N TRP A 117 -3.17 -12.05 8.52
CA TRP A 117 -4.35 -12.88 8.72
C TRP A 117 -5.37 -12.75 7.57
N VAL A 118 -5.58 -11.53 7.05
CA VAL A 118 -6.44 -11.31 5.88
C VAL A 118 -5.80 -11.91 4.63
N LEU A 119 -4.50 -11.65 4.39
CA LEU A 119 -3.77 -12.17 3.24
C LEU A 119 -3.71 -13.72 3.20
N ALA A 120 -3.69 -14.37 4.36
CA ALA A 120 -3.75 -15.82 4.47
C ALA A 120 -5.10 -16.41 4.00
N ARG A 121 -6.18 -15.63 4.06
CA ARG A 121 -7.52 -16.01 3.60
C ARG A 121 -7.72 -15.74 2.11
N ARG A 122 -6.89 -16.32 1.28
CA ARG A 122 -6.82 -16.07 -0.17
C ARG A 122 -8.16 -16.17 -0.88
N ARG A 123 -9.00 -17.16 -0.55
CA ARG A 123 -10.32 -17.35 -1.18
C ARG A 123 -11.28 -16.21 -0.83
N LEU A 124 -11.32 -15.81 0.43
CA LEU A 124 -12.14 -14.70 0.92
C LEU A 124 -11.70 -13.39 0.25
N LEU A 125 -10.39 -13.14 0.21
CA LEU A 125 -9.87 -11.93 -0.41
C LEU A 125 -10.10 -11.91 -1.93
N ALA A 126 -9.99 -13.06 -2.60
CA ALA A 126 -10.32 -13.17 -4.02
C ALA A 126 -11.81 -12.89 -4.30
N SER A 127 -12.72 -13.39 -3.45
CA SER A 127 -14.15 -13.05 -3.53
C SER A 127 -14.36 -11.54 -3.35
N MET A 128 -13.76 -10.93 -2.35
CA MET A 128 -13.88 -9.48 -2.11
C MET A 128 -13.34 -8.63 -3.26
N LEU A 129 -12.25 -9.06 -3.91
CA LEU A 129 -11.74 -8.38 -5.10
C LEU A 129 -12.74 -8.44 -6.26
N TYR A 130 -13.44 -9.56 -6.41
CA TYR A 130 -14.49 -9.73 -7.42
C TYR A 130 -15.74 -8.87 -7.09
N ASP A 131 -16.03 -8.67 -5.81
CA ASP A 131 -17.16 -7.86 -5.34
C ASP A 131 -16.93 -6.34 -5.48
N VAL A 132 -15.70 -5.90 -5.85
CA VAL A 132 -15.41 -4.49 -6.15
C VAL A 132 -15.98 -4.14 -7.52
N THR A 133 -17.15 -3.53 -7.52
CA THR A 133 -17.91 -3.14 -8.74
C THR A 133 -17.68 -1.70 -9.18
N VAL A 134 -17.04 -0.87 -8.35
CA VAL A 134 -16.70 0.51 -8.69
C VAL A 134 -15.47 0.57 -9.61
N PRO A 135 -15.26 1.67 -10.35
CA PRO A 135 -14.04 1.87 -11.12
C PRO A 135 -12.78 1.77 -10.27
N VAL A 136 -11.76 1.09 -10.78
CA VAL A 136 -10.47 0.90 -10.09
C VAL A 136 -9.31 1.29 -10.99
N LEU A 137 -8.43 2.13 -10.46
CA LEU A 137 -7.08 2.33 -11.00
C LEU A 137 -6.08 1.61 -10.10
N LEU A 138 -5.39 0.60 -10.66
CA LEU A 138 -4.33 -0.14 -9.97
C LEU A 138 -2.98 0.30 -10.54
N LEU A 139 -2.16 0.94 -9.71
CA LEU A 139 -0.78 1.31 -10.01
C LEU A 139 0.17 0.41 -9.26
N HIS A 140 1.24 -0.06 -9.91
CA HIS A 140 2.21 -0.94 -9.26
C HIS A 140 3.64 -0.75 -9.81
N GLY A 141 4.62 -0.65 -8.90
CA GLY A 141 6.03 -0.64 -9.26
C GLY A 141 6.55 -2.05 -9.61
N ASP A 142 7.24 -2.21 -10.75
CA ASP A 142 7.74 -3.52 -11.18
C ASP A 142 8.92 -4.05 -10.34
N ARG A 143 9.52 -3.18 -9.51
CA ARG A 143 10.60 -3.50 -8.57
C ARG A 143 10.16 -3.44 -7.11
N ASP A 144 8.86 -3.50 -6.85
CA ASP A 144 8.34 -3.58 -5.48
C ASP A 144 8.84 -4.86 -4.78
N ARG A 145 9.59 -4.65 -3.69
CA ARG A 145 10.15 -5.72 -2.84
C ARG A 145 9.18 -6.17 -1.75
N LEU A 146 8.21 -5.31 -1.40
CA LEU A 146 7.23 -5.60 -0.34
C LEU A 146 6.07 -6.43 -0.87
N VAL A 147 5.53 -6.03 -2.02
CA VAL A 147 4.41 -6.70 -2.68
C VAL A 147 4.81 -7.05 -4.11
N PRO A 148 4.99 -8.33 -4.43
CA PRO A 148 5.39 -8.73 -5.79
C PRO A 148 4.36 -8.29 -6.83
N ILE A 149 4.80 -7.67 -7.92
CA ILE A 149 3.95 -7.23 -9.03
C ILE A 149 3.09 -8.37 -9.62
N ALA A 150 3.53 -9.62 -9.48
CA ALA A 150 2.75 -10.78 -9.89
C ALA A 150 1.37 -10.84 -9.21
N SER A 151 1.24 -10.35 -7.98
CA SER A 151 -0.04 -10.27 -7.27
C SER A 151 -0.99 -9.27 -7.93
N ALA A 152 -0.47 -8.10 -8.34
CA ALA A 152 -1.23 -7.08 -9.06
C ALA A 152 -1.67 -7.59 -10.44
N ARG A 153 -0.78 -8.26 -11.17
CA ARG A 153 -1.11 -8.87 -12.48
C ARG A 153 -2.21 -9.92 -12.37
N VAL A 154 -2.19 -10.76 -11.35
CA VAL A 154 -3.25 -11.75 -11.10
C VAL A 154 -4.57 -11.07 -10.77
N ALA A 155 -4.55 -10.03 -9.91
CA ALA A 155 -5.75 -9.29 -9.56
C ALA A 155 -6.35 -8.56 -10.78
N ALA A 156 -5.52 -7.89 -11.58
CA ALA A 156 -5.96 -7.21 -12.80
C ALA A 156 -6.52 -8.19 -13.85
N ALA A 157 -5.87 -9.34 -14.04
CA ALA A 157 -6.37 -10.37 -14.97
C ALA A 157 -7.71 -10.96 -14.53
N ALA A 158 -7.96 -11.06 -13.22
CA ALA A 158 -9.24 -11.52 -12.68
C ALA A 158 -10.35 -10.44 -12.72
N ASN A 159 -9.98 -9.17 -12.90
CA ASN A 159 -10.88 -8.03 -12.92
C ASN A 159 -10.61 -7.16 -14.16
N PRO A 160 -11.05 -7.57 -15.35
CA PRO A 160 -10.69 -6.93 -16.62
C PRO A 160 -11.23 -5.50 -16.80
N THR A 161 -12.14 -5.07 -15.93
CA THR A 161 -12.64 -3.69 -15.88
C THR A 161 -11.70 -2.74 -15.13
N TRP A 162 -10.71 -3.26 -14.42
CA TRP A 162 -9.73 -2.44 -13.71
C TRP A 162 -8.72 -1.85 -14.69
N CYS A 163 -8.42 -0.58 -14.54
CA CYS A 163 -7.29 0.06 -15.21
C CYS A 163 -6.01 -0.31 -14.45
N PHE A 164 -5.06 -0.99 -15.12
CA PHE A 164 -3.81 -1.44 -14.51
C PHE A 164 -2.61 -0.84 -15.21
N GLU A 165 -1.80 -0.08 -14.46
CA GLU A 165 -0.61 0.60 -14.98
C GLU A 165 0.62 0.23 -14.17
N VAL A 166 1.75 0.00 -14.85
CA VAL A 166 3.01 -0.44 -14.25
C VAL A 166 4.06 0.66 -14.32
N ALA A 167 4.59 1.03 -13.16
CA ALA A 167 5.73 1.94 -13.06
C ALA A 167 7.04 1.16 -13.22
N THR A 168 7.68 1.27 -14.37
CA THR A 168 8.92 0.56 -14.70
C THR A 168 10.13 1.10 -13.93
N GLY A 169 10.89 0.21 -13.29
CA GLY A 169 12.07 0.53 -12.50
C GLY A 169 11.75 1.24 -11.18
N VAL A 170 10.54 1.07 -10.64
CA VAL A 170 10.01 1.74 -9.45
C VAL A 170 9.66 0.72 -8.37
N GLY A 171 9.83 1.08 -7.10
CA GLY A 171 9.53 0.25 -5.95
C GLY A 171 8.09 0.40 -5.46
N HIS A 172 7.89 0.21 -4.15
CA HIS A 172 6.60 0.20 -3.45
C HIS A 172 5.93 1.58 -3.31
N VAL A 173 6.62 2.64 -3.65
CA VAL A 173 6.13 4.02 -3.42
C VAL A 173 6.27 4.89 -4.67
N PRO A 174 5.58 4.56 -5.77
CA PRO A 174 5.63 5.33 -7.02
C PRO A 174 5.31 6.82 -6.81
N GLN A 175 4.42 7.13 -5.88
CA GLN A 175 4.07 8.50 -5.52
C GLN A 175 5.26 9.32 -4.97
N LEU A 176 6.30 8.65 -4.47
CA LEU A 176 7.55 9.29 -4.02
C LEU A 176 8.64 9.24 -5.08
N GLU A 177 8.83 8.09 -5.76
CA GLU A 177 9.90 7.93 -6.74
C GLU A 177 9.59 8.60 -8.09
N VAL A 178 8.34 8.55 -8.54
CA VAL A 178 7.89 9.07 -9.84
C VAL A 178 6.55 9.84 -9.73
N PRO A 179 6.50 10.91 -8.90
CA PRO A 179 5.24 11.59 -8.57
C PRO A 179 4.51 12.14 -9.79
N LYS A 180 5.23 12.65 -10.79
CA LYS A 180 4.63 13.19 -12.01
C LYS A 180 3.92 12.08 -12.81
N TRP A 181 4.53 10.91 -12.93
CA TRP A 181 3.93 9.77 -13.60
C TRP A 181 2.67 9.31 -12.83
N THR A 182 2.79 9.11 -11.52
CA THR A 182 1.67 8.70 -10.66
C THR A 182 0.48 9.65 -10.79
N LEU A 183 0.74 10.96 -10.73
CA LEU A 183 -0.29 11.98 -10.87
C LEU A 183 -0.91 11.98 -12.28
N SER A 184 -0.11 11.77 -13.34
CA SER A 184 -0.62 11.71 -14.71
C SER A 184 -1.55 10.52 -14.94
N GLN A 185 -1.23 9.34 -14.35
CA GLN A 185 -2.11 8.18 -14.42
C GLN A 185 -3.45 8.44 -13.72
N ILE A 186 -3.40 8.98 -12.51
CA ILE A 186 -4.61 9.33 -11.75
C ILE A 186 -5.47 10.35 -12.50
N HIS A 187 -4.87 11.43 -13.01
CA HIS A 187 -5.61 12.45 -13.75
C HIS A 187 -6.20 11.91 -15.07
N GLY A 188 -5.44 11.06 -15.78
CA GLY A 188 -5.92 10.42 -16.99
C GLY A 188 -7.15 9.55 -16.72
N TRP A 189 -7.05 8.69 -15.73
CA TRP A 189 -8.12 7.79 -15.32
C TRP A 189 -9.39 8.53 -14.86
N LEU A 190 -9.25 9.54 -14.01
CA LEU A 190 -10.38 10.35 -13.56
C LEU A 190 -11.15 11.01 -14.71
N LYS A 191 -10.47 11.40 -15.79
CA LYS A 191 -11.10 11.98 -16.99
C LYS A 191 -11.82 10.92 -17.83
N THR A 192 -11.20 9.75 -17.98
CA THR A 192 -11.72 8.67 -18.84
C THR A 192 -13.00 8.07 -18.27
N ASP A 193 -13.05 7.82 -16.99
CA ASP A 193 -14.20 7.19 -16.33
C ASP A 193 -15.32 8.19 -15.96
N GLY A 194 -15.15 9.48 -16.28
CA GLY A 194 -16.14 10.50 -15.97
C GLY A 194 -16.38 10.71 -14.46
N LEU A 195 -15.52 10.17 -13.61
CA LEU A 195 -15.67 10.19 -12.15
C LEU A 195 -15.75 11.59 -11.59
N VAL A 196 -15.00 12.54 -12.16
CA VAL A 196 -15.05 13.97 -11.76
C VAL A 196 -16.43 14.56 -12.03
N ALA A 197 -17.02 14.24 -13.19
CA ALA A 197 -18.35 14.73 -13.56
C ALA A 197 -19.44 14.07 -12.70
N ALA A 198 -19.36 12.76 -12.49
CA ALA A 198 -20.28 12.00 -11.63
C ALA A 198 -20.23 12.50 -10.18
N TYR A 199 -19.02 12.78 -9.67
CA TYR A 199 -18.82 13.31 -8.33
C TYR A 199 -19.33 14.76 -8.18
N ALA A 200 -19.17 15.61 -9.18
CA ALA A 200 -19.70 16.97 -9.19
C ALA A 200 -21.23 17.01 -9.31
N ALA A 201 -21.83 16.00 -9.94
CA ALA A 201 -23.28 15.88 -10.12
C ALA A 201 -24.01 15.23 -8.92
N SER A 202 -23.27 14.69 -7.94
CA SER A 202 -23.85 14.03 -6.76
C SER A 202 -24.64 15.01 -5.88
N PRO A 203 -25.93 14.74 -5.57
CA PRO A 203 -26.79 15.66 -4.83
C PRO A 203 -26.37 15.87 -3.36
N GLU A 204 -25.55 14.99 -2.80
CA GLU A 204 -25.13 15.03 -1.39
C GLU A 204 -24.13 16.14 -1.04
N ARG A 205 -23.60 16.87 -2.03
CA ARG A 205 -22.61 17.94 -1.83
C ARG A 205 -23.17 19.36 -1.66
N ARG A 206 -24.47 19.54 -1.58
CA ARG A 206 -25.05 20.89 -1.38
C ARG A 206 -25.01 21.35 0.08
N HIS A 207 -24.39 20.58 0.99
CA HIS A 207 -24.43 20.85 2.44
C HIS A 207 -23.06 20.76 3.15
N ILE A 208 -21.94 21.03 2.42
CA ILE A 208 -20.63 21.25 3.07
C ILE A 208 -20.14 22.64 2.73
#